data_aa9473704dad85d6f4f271fc340da704
#
_entry.id   aa9473704dad85d6f4f271fc340da704
#
_cell.length_a   1.000
_cell.length_b   1.000
_cell.length_c   1.000
_cell.angle_alpha   90.00
_cell.angle_beta   90.00
_cell.angle_gamma   90.00
#
_symmetry.space_group_name_H-M   'P 1'
#
loop_
_entity.id
_entity.type
_entity.pdbx_description
1 polymer ?
#
loop_
_entity_poly.entity_id
_entity_poly.type
_entity_poly.pdbx_seq_one_letter_code
_entity_poly.pdbx_strand_id
1 'polypeptide(L)'
;MSFATRGFSGRRREADTRLPPGQTLVQDWPVLSAGPTPQVDTADWELTLQDETGADHRWSWDELLALGVEDITVDIHCVTHWTRLDMAWRGVSLDKLFEDVESEHEFVMAHSYGGYTSNLPLEDLLDGKAWIATEADGAPLTPEHGGPARLLVPHLYFWKSAKWIRGLTMMPDNDAGFWEQYGYHLYGDPWKEERYW
;
A
#
# COMPACT_ATOMS: atom_id res chain seq x y z
N MET A 1 35.61 -12.57 50.74
CA MET A 1 34.30 -12.96 50.18
C MET A 1 34.10 -12.19 48.87
N SER A 2 34.23 -12.90 47.74
CA SER A 2 34.12 -12.28 46.42
C SER A 2 32.69 -12.44 45.92
N PHE A 3 31.99 -11.32 45.66
CA PHE A 3 30.66 -11.32 45.05
C PHE A 3 30.82 -11.36 43.54
N ALA A 4 30.57 -12.51 42.96
CA ALA A 4 30.45 -12.64 41.50
C ALA A 4 29.09 -12.08 41.07
N THR A 5 29.09 -10.92 40.42
CA THR A 5 27.92 -10.39 39.70
C THR A 5 27.67 -11.24 38.45
N ARG A 6 26.63 -12.07 38.50
CA ARG A 6 26.11 -12.74 37.29
C ARG A 6 25.51 -11.66 36.40
N GLY A 7 26.22 -11.31 35.31
CA GLY A 7 25.68 -10.49 34.25
C GLY A 7 24.49 -11.19 33.62
N PHE A 8 23.40 -10.44 33.38
CA PHE A 8 22.27 -10.89 32.58
C PHE A 8 22.76 -11.14 31.14
N SER A 9 22.94 -12.40 30.77
CA SER A 9 23.08 -12.78 29.38
C SER A 9 21.68 -12.75 28.75
N GLY A 10 21.25 -11.56 28.33
CA GLY A 10 20.07 -11.43 27.48
C GLY A 10 20.31 -12.27 26.23
N ARG A 11 19.47 -13.28 25.98
CA ARG A 11 19.41 -13.92 24.68
C ARG A 11 19.20 -12.78 23.65
N ARG A 12 20.20 -12.48 22.84
CA ARG A 12 19.98 -11.76 21.59
C ARG A 12 18.95 -12.60 20.83
N ARG A 13 17.71 -12.11 20.68
CA ARG A 13 16.81 -12.62 19.65
C ARG A 13 17.58 -12.44 18.35
N GLU A 14 17.76 -13.53 17.59
CA GLU A 14 18.18 -13.42 16.21
C GLU A 14 17.23 -12.41 15.56
N ALA A 15 17.80 -11.35 14.99
CA ALA A 15 17.00 -10.38 14.27
C ALA A 15 16.33 -11.14 13.13
N ASP A 16 15.00 -11.10 13.06
CA ASP A 16 14.28 -11.68 11.94
C ASP A 16 14.74 -10.93 10.69
N THR A 17 15.39 -11.63 9.77
CA THR A 17 15.96 -11.05 8.55
C THR A 17 14.89 -10.50 7.61
N ARG A 18 13.60 -10.78 7.87
CA ARG A 18 12.45 -10.24 7.14
C ARG A 18 11.93 -8.91 7.70
N LEU A 19 12.51 -8.41 8.80
CA LEU A 19 12.13 -7.10 9.36
C LEU A 19 13.09 -6.02 8.85
N PRO A 20 12.59 -5.00 8.16
CA PRO A 20 13.39 -3.83 7.84
C PRO A 20 13.94 -3.15 9.10
N PRO A 21 15.00 -2.34 8.99
CA PRO A 21 15.58 -1.65 10.14
C PRO A 21 14.52 -0.81 10.88
N GLY A 22 14.60 -0.79 12.21
CA GLY A 22 13.71 -0.01 13.07
C GLY A 22 12.26 -0.49 13.13
N GLN A 23 11.93 -1.67 12.59
CA GLN A 23 10.58 -2.24 12.63
C GLN A 23 10.38 -3.20 13.80
N THR A 24 9.15 -3.30 14.29
CA THR A 24 8.70 -4.24 15.31
C THR A 24 7.61 -5.14 14.74
N LEU A 25 7.74 -6.45 14.94
CA LEU A 25 6.73 -7.41 14.51
C LEU A 25 5.44 -7.25 15.30
N VAL A 26 4.31 -7.19 14.60
CA VAL A 26 2.96 -7.18 15.16
C VAL A 26 2.12 -8.32 14.57
N GLN A 27 1.06 -8.71 15.27
CA GLN A 27 0.09 -9.70 14.78
C GLN A 27 -1.16 -9.04 14.18
N ASP A 28 -1.57 -7.92 14.76
CA ASP A 28 -2.67 -7.09 14.27
C ASP A 28 -2.12 -5.90 13.47
N TRP A 29 -2.92 -5.32 12.59
CA TRP A 29 -2.57 -4.10 11.88
C TRP A 29 -3.39 -2.91 12.39
N PRO A 30 -2.72 -1.92 13.00
CA PRO A 30 -3.41 -0.76 13.57
C PRO A 30 -4.15 0.05 12.53
N VAL A 31 -5.33 0.55 12.89
CA VAL A 31 -6.05 1.54 12.07
C VAL A 31 -5.39 2.90 12.25
N LEU A 32 -4.82 3.42 11.17
CA LEU A 32 -4.27 4.78 11.11
C LEU A 32 -4.97 5.55 10.00
N SER A 33 -5.44 6.76 10.29
CA SER A 33 -6.14 7.61 9.32
C SER A 33 -5.78 9.07 9.55
N ALA A 34 -5.66 9.84 8.46
CA ALA A 34 -5.43 11.29 8.48
C ALA A 34 -6.73 12.09 8.48
N GLY A 35 -7.91 11.45 8.44
CA GLY A 35 -9.20 12.08 8.36
C GLY A 35 -10.35 11.11 8.66
N PRO A 36 -11.60 11.53 8.43
CA PRO A 36 -12.77 10.68 8.63
C PRO A 36 -12.72 9.48 7.68
N THR A 37 -13.28 8.36 8.12
CA THR A 37 -13.41 7.14 7.31
C THR A 37 -14.56 7.29 6.31
N PRO A 38 -14.30 7.27 5.00
CA PRO A 38 -15.35 7.24 3.99
C PRO A 38 -16.19 5.97 4.11
N GLN A 39 -17.50 6.12 3.83
CA GLN A 39 -18.41 4.98 3.65
C GLN A 39 -18.71 4.90 2.17
N VAL A 40 -18.18 3.89 1.52
CA VAL A 40 -18.31 3.67 0.07
C VAL A 40 -18.98 2.32 -0.14
N ASP A 41 -20.18 2.35 -0.73
CA ASP A 41 -20.87 1.13 -1.15
C ASP A 41 -20.25 0.58 -2.44
N THR A 42 -20.19 -0.73 -2.59
CA THR A 42 -19.68 -1.35 -3.82
C THR A 42 -20.56 -1.02 -5.03
N ALA A 43 -21.84 -0.74 -4.83
CA ALA A 43 -22.75 -0.30 -5.89
C ALA A 43 -22.39 1.09 -6.47
N ASP A 44 -21.74 1.94 -5.66
CA ASP A 44 -21.33 3.30 -6.03
C ASP A 44 -19.81 3.41 -6.26
N TRP A 45 -19.09 2.30 -6.09
CA TRP A 45 -17.65 2.30 -6.24
C TRP A 45 -17.24 2.22 -7.71
N GLU A 46 -16.30 3.06 -8.10
CA GLU A 46 -15.68 3.09 -9.42
C GLU A 46 -14.18 3.34 -9.28
N LEU A 47 -13.38 2.68 -10.10
CA LEU A 47 -11.97 2.99 -10.30
C LEU A 47 -11.78 3.63 -11.67
N THR A 48 -11.07 4.76 -11.72
CA THR A 48 -10.68 5.42 -12.96
C THR A 48 -9.16 5.39 -13.10
N LEU A 49 -8.63 4.94 -14.24
CA LEU A 49 -7.25 5.16 -14.65
C LEU A 49 -7.24 6.22 -15.76
N GLN A 50 -6.66 7.37 -15.47
CA GLN A 50 -6.42 8.41 -16.46
C GLN A 50 -5.03 8.24 -17.05
N ASP A 51 -4.96 7.98 -18.34
CA ASP A 51 -3.71 7.79 -19.06
C ASP A 51 -3.02 9.14 -19.39
N GLU A 52 -1.85 9.08 -20.02
CA GLU A 52 -1.06 10.27 -20.38
C GLU A 52 -1.72 11.19 -21.40
N THR A 53 -2.68 10.68 -22.19
CA THR A 53 -3.47 11.45 -23.15
C THR A 53 -4.64 12.19 -22.51
N GLY A 54 -4.92 11.89 -21.24
CA GLY A 54 -6.06 12.36 -20.46
C GLY A 54 -7.33 11.52 -20.70
N ALA A 55 -7.25 10.39 -21.39
CA ALA A 55 -8.37 9.48 -21.54
C ALA A 55 -8.58 8.67 -20.23
N ASP A 56 -9.85 8.44 -19.92
CA ASP A 56 -10.26 7.69 -18.72
C ASP A 56 -10.64 6.25 -19.09
N HIS A 57 -9.98 5.29 -18.43
CA HIS A 57 -10.36 3.88 -18.37
C HIS A 57 -11.09 3.66 -17.05
N ARG A 58 -12.28 3.03 -17.08
CA ARG A 58 -13.15 2.95 -15.90
C ARG A 58 -13.60 1.52 -15.66
N TRP A 59 -13.67 1.15 -14.38
CA TRP A 59 -14.18 -0.13 -13.92
C TRP A 59 -15.15 0.08 -12.77
N SER A 60 -16.36 -0.41 -12.92
CA SER A 60 -17.27 -0.66 -11.80
C SER A 60 -16.73 -1.79 -10.93
N TRP A 61 -17.35 -2.01 -9.77
CA TRP A 61 -16.97 -3.10 -8.88
C TRP A 61 -16.94 -4.47 -9.56
N ASP A 62 -18.01 -4.79 -10.28
CA ASP A 62 -18.14 -6.09 -10.96
C ASP A 62 -17.14 -6.24 -12.11
N GLU A 63 -16.89 -5.18 -12.87
CA GLU A 63 -15.89 -5.17 -13.93
C GLU A 63 -14.47 -5.34 -13.39
N LEU A 64 -14.13 -4.69 -12.26
CA LEU A 64 -12.85 -4.91 -11.61
C LEU A 64 -12.67 -6.39 -11.23
N LEU A 65 -13.66 -6.98 -10.55
CA LEU A 65 -13.58 -8.37 -10.13
C LEU A 65 -13.54 -9.35 -11.32
N ALA A 66 -14.18 -9.01 -12.42
CA ALA A 66 -14.18 -9.80 -13.65
C ALA A 66 -12.81 -9.89 -14.34
N LEU A 67 -11.89 -8.96 -14.08
CA LEU A 67 -10.48 -9.05 -14.52
C LEU A 67 -9.75 -10.25 -13.88
N GLY A 68 -10.29 -10.79 -12.82
CA GLY A 68 -9.78 -11.98 -12.12
C GLY A 68 -9.07 -11.62 -10.81
N VAL A 69 -9.69 -12.05 -9.73
CA VAL A 69 -9.17 -11.91 -8.36
C VAL A 69 -8.15 -13.02 -8.08
N GLU A 70 -7.08 -12.70 -7.37
CA GLU A 70 -6.04 -13.65 -6.96
C GLU A 70 -5.73 -13.56 -5.46
N ASP A 71 -5.17 -14.64 -4.92
CA ASP A 71 -4.72 -14.70 -3.54
C ASP A 71 -3.25 -14.23 -3.47
N ILE A 72 -2.95 -13.34 -2.51
CA ILE A 72 -1.66 -12.69 -2.34
C ILE A 72 -1.23 -12.89 -0.90
N THR A 73 0.03 -13.29 -0.67
CA THR A 73 0.61 -13.31 0.68
C THR A 73 1.86 -12.45 0.69
N VAL A 74 1.85 -11.37 1.47
CA VAL A 74 2.91 -10.37 1.50
C VAL A 74 3.12 -9.81 2.91
N ASP A 75 4.31 -9.26 3.13
CA ASP A 75 4.66 -8.54 4.34
C ASP A 75 4.27 -7.06 4.20
N ILE A 76 3.81 -6.43 5.28
CA ILE A 76 3.40 -5.03 5.30
C ILE A 76 4.27 -4.26 6.30
N HIS A 77 4.82 -3.12 5.86
CA HIS A 77 5.72 -2.28 6.65
C HIS A 77 5.13 -0.88 6.84
N CYS A 78 4.86 -0.47 8.06
CA CYS A 78 4.35 0.87 8.33
C CYS A 78 5.48 1.83 8.76
N VAL A 79 5.39 3.08 8.32
CA VAL A 79 6.30 4.15 8.73
C VAL A 79 6.32 4.35 10.26
N THR A 80 5.24 3.98 10.95
CA THR A 80 5.12 4.05 12.41
C THR A 80 5.75 2.85 13.14
N HIS A 81 6.76 2.23 12.50
CA HIS A 81 7.66 1.24 13.09
C HIS A 81 7.06 -0.14 13.39
N TRP A 82 6.01 -0.55 12.70
CA TRP A 82 5.51 -1.91 12.81
C TRP A 82 5.51 -2.63 11.45
N THR A 83 5.70 -3.93 11.52
CA THR A 83 5.64 -4.86 10.38
C THR A 83 4.71 -6.00 10.72
N ARG A 84 3.85 -6.37 9.79
CA ARG A 84 3.08 -7.61 9.82
C ARG A 84 3.53 -8.51 8.68
N LEU A 85 3.99 -9.72 9.04
CA LEU A 85 4.48 -10.71 8.10
C LEU A 85 3.34 -11.62 7.62
N ASP A 86 3.51 -12.19 6.43
CA ASP A 86 2.66 -13.23 5.84
C ASP A 86 1.16 -12.86 5.85
N MET A 87 0.84 -11.60 5.62
CA MET A 87 -0.55 -11.16 5.58
C MET A 87 -1.22 -11.64 4.30
N ALA A 88 -2.35 -12.34 4.45
CA ALA A 88 -3.14 -12.85 3.35
C ALA A 88 -4.08 -11.77 2.80
N TRP A 89 -4.09 -11.58 1.48
CA TRP A 89 -4.92 -10.63 0.76
C TRP A 89 -5.60 -11.29 -0.42
N ARG A 90 -6.68 -10.69 -0.90
CA ARG A 90 -7.25 -10.97 -2.22
C ARG A 90 -7.49 -9.68 -2.97
N GLY A 91 -7.22 -9.69 -4.26
CA GLY A 91 -7.34 -8.50 -5.08
C GLY A 91 -7.07 -8.76 -6.54
N VAL A 92 -7.10 -7.70 -7.33
CA VAL A 92 -6.84 -7.70 -8.77
C VAL A 92 -5.47 -7.06 -9.03
N SER A 93 -4.58 -7.75 -9.77
CA SER A 93 -3.27 -7.21 -10.14
C SER A 93 -3.42 -5.94 -10.97
N LEU A 94 -2.58 -4.94 -10.71
CA LEU A 94 -2.53 -3.73 -11.54
C LEU A 94 -2.06 -4.02 -12.96
N ASP A 95 -1.29 -5.08 -13.21
CA ASP A 95 -0.92 -5.49 -14.57
C ASP A 95 -2.14 -5.63 -15.49
N LYS A 96 -3.28 -6.11 -14.94
CA LYS A 96 -4.53 -6.26 -15.71
C LYS A 96 -5.21 -4.94 -16.02
N LEU A 97 -5.04 -3.94 -15.17
CA LEU A 97 -5.60 -2.60 -15.40
C LEU A 97 -4.76 -1.81 -16.40
N PHE A 98 -3.47 -2.12 -16.49
CA PHE A 98 -2.53 -1.48 -17.41
C PHE A 98 -2.28 -2.27 -18.71
N GLU A 99 -2.94 -3.44 -18.91
CA GLU A 99 -2.68 -4.35 -20.05
C GLU A 99 -2.78 -3.63 -21.41
N ASP A 100 -3.75 -2.72 -21.56
CA ASP A 100 -4.00 -1.96 -22.78
C ASP A 100 -3.59 -0.47 -22.66
N VAL A 101 -2.82 -0.10 -21.60
CA VAL A 101 -2.40 1.28 -21.35
C VAL A 101 -0.90 1.41 -21.59
N GLU A 102 -0.53 1.96 -22.73
CA GLU A 102 0.86 2.35 -23.00
C GLU A 102 1.08 3.79 -22.51
N SER A 103 2.23 4.06 -21.88
CA SER A 103 2.58 5.39 -21.40
C SER A 103 4.08 5.62 -21.43
N GLU A 104 4.50 6.86 -21.80
CA GLU A 104 5.84 7.38 -21.59
C GLU A 104 5.98 8.03 -20.20
N HIS A 105 4.88 8.21 -19.46
CA HIS A 105 4.89 8.71 -18.10
C HIS A 105 5.37 7.63 -17.13
N GLU A 106 6.32 8.00 -16.27
CA GLU A 106 6.99 7.07 -15.34
C GLU A 106 6.38 7.07 -13.93
N PHE A 107 5.39 7.94 -13.65
CA PHE A 107 4.80 8.08 -12.33
C PHE A 107 3.28 8.00 -12.36
N VAL A 108 2.70 7.66 -11.22
CA VAL A 108 1.26 7.54 -11.02
C VAL A 108 0.88 8.23 -9.72
N MET A 109 -0.19 9.05 -9.74
CA MET A 109 -0.86 9.52 -8.53
C MET A 109 -2.06 8.63 -8.24
N ALA A 110 -2.04 7.99 -7.07
CA ALA A 110 -3.20 7.27 -6.54
C ALA A 110 -4.12 8.23 -5.80
N HIS A 111 -5.42 8.14 -6.04
CA HIS A 111 -6.47 8.99 -5.46
C HIS A 111 -7.47 8.17 -4.66
N SER A 112 -7.87 8.68 -3.50
CA SER A 112 -8.83 8.06 -2.60
C SER A 112 -10.16 8.82 -2.54
N TYR A 113 -11.26 8.14 -2.24
CA TYR A 113 -12.57 8.78 -2.00
C TYR A 113 -12.53 9.86 -0.89
N GLY A 114 -11.63 9.75 0.08
CA GLY A 114 -11.43 10.74 1.14
C GLY A 114 -10.51 11.92 0.79
N GLY A 115 -10.09 12.04 -0.48
CA GLY A 115 -9.18 13.10 -0.95
C GLY A 115 -7.69 12.84 -0.62
N TYR A 116 -7.35 11.71 -0.04
CA TYR A 116 -5.96 11.29 0.13
C TYR A 116 -5.32 10.95 -1.22
N THR A 117 -4.03 11.30 -1.37
CA THR A 117 -3.24 10.99 -2.56
C THR A 117 -1.90 10.39 -2.18
N SER A 118 -1.33 9.56 -3.07
CA SER A 118 0.03 9.03 -2.93
C SER A 118 0.66 8.84 -4.30
N ASN A 119 1.86 9.38 -4.48
CA ASN A 119 2.66 9.22 -5.71
C ASN A 119 3.41 7.88 -5.69
N LEU A 120 3.60 7.29 -6.85
CA LEU A 120 4.30 6.02 -7.03
C LEU A 120 5.02 6.01 -8.38
N PRO A 121 6.22 5.42 -8.49
CA PRO A 121 6.76 5.03 -9.78
C PRO A 121 5.86 4.00 -10.46
N LEU A 122 5.65 4.11 -11.76
CA LEU A 122 4.84 3.14 -12.52
C LEU A 122 5.46 1.73 -12.44
N GLU A 123 6.77 1.62 -12.49
CA GLU A 123 7.49 0.35 -12.38
C GLU A 123 7.22 -0.43 -11.07
N ASP A 124 6.81 0.26 -10.00
CA ASP A 124 6.44 -0.35 -8.72
C ASP A 124 4.98 -0.82 -8.68
N LEU A 125 4.21 -0.51 -9.69
CA LEU A 125 2.81 -0.95 -9.83
C LEU A 125 2.64 -2.17 -10.74
N LEU A 126 3.64 -2.47 -11.56
CA LEU A 126 3.62 -3.50 -12.60
C LEU A 126 4.47 -4.73 -12.21
N ASP A 127 4.47 -5.74 -13.06
CA ASP A 127 5.22 -6.99 -12.90
C ASP A 127 4.89 -7.76 -11.61
N GLY A 128 3.59 -7.81 -11.26
CA GLY A 128 3.12 -8.52 -10.07
C GLY A 128 3.55 -7.88 -8.75
N LYS A 129 3.75 -6.57 -8.71
CA LYS A 129 4.20 -5.85 -7.51
C LYS A 129 3.09 -5.12 -6.77
N ALA A 130 1.94 -4.88 -7.42
CA ALA A 130 0.85 -4.12 -6.82
C ALA A 130 -0.55 -4.62 -7.23
N TRP A 131 -1.54 -4.37 -6.35
CA TRP A 131 -2.91 -4.85 -6.50
C TRP A 131 -3.93 -3.81 -6.02
N ILE A 132 -5.15 -3.93 -6.55
CA ILE A 132 -6.35 -3.38 -5.91
C ILE A 132 -6.91 -4.47 -5.01
N ALA A 133 -6.61 -4.39 -3.72
CA ALA A 133 -7.02 -5.37 -2.72
C ALA A 133 -8.45 -5.09 -2.22
N THR A 134 -9.25 -6.14 -2.11
CA THR A 134 -10.65 -6.11 -1.67
C THR A 134 -10.90 -6.88 -0.38
N GLU A 135 -10.01 -7.84 -0.06
CA GLU A 135 -10.09 -8.65 1.17
C GLU A 135 -8.72 -8.73 1.85
N ALA A 136 -8.75 -8.93 3.16
CA ALA A 136 -7.59 -9.23 3.98
C ALA A 136 -7.95 -10.27 5.05
N ASP A 137 -7.04 -11.23 5.30
CA ASP A 137 -7.23 -12.34 6.27
C ASP A 137 -8.54 -13.13 6.05
N GLY A 138 -8.95 -13.31 4.79
CA GLY A 138 -10.12 -14.08 4.40
C GLY A 138 -11.46 -13.36 4.62
N ALA A 139 -11.46 -12.05 4.82
CA ALA A 139 -12.67 -11.24 4.98
C ALA A 139 -12.61 -9.97 4.12
N PRO A 140 -13.76 -9.43 3.66
CA PRO A 140 -13.82 -8.14 3.01
C PRO A 140 -13.18 -7.04 3.87
N LEU A 141 -12.52 -6.09 3.23
CA LEU A 141 -11.90 -4.96 3.92
C LEU A 141 -12.95 -4.13 4.66
N THR A 142 -12.70 -3.88 5.95
CA THR A 142 -13.54 -2.94 6.71
C THR A 142 -13.29 -1.51 6.21
N PRO A 143 -14.27 -0.59 6.38
CA PRO A 143 -14.07 0.81 6.00
C PRO A 143 -12.81 1.43 6.60
N GLU A 144 -12.47 1.12 7.88
CA GLU A 144 -11.30 1.65 8.59
C GLU A 144 -9.99 1.18 7.95
N HIS A 145 -9.98 -0.01 7.34
CA HIS A 145 -8.83 -0.59 6.64
C HIS A 145 -8.80 -0.26 5.14
N GLY A 146 -9.73 0.58 4.67
CA GLY A 146 -9.75 1.09 3.30
C GLY A 146 -10.77 0.39 2.39
N GLY A 147 -11.74 -0.33 2.97
CA GLY A 147 -12.83 -0.95 2.19
C GLY A 147 -13.70 0.06 1.43
N PRO A 148 -14.33 -0.38 0.33
CA PRO A 148 -14.36 -1.74 -0.19
C PRO A 148 -13.06 -2.18 -0.90
N ALA A 149 -12.23 -1.23 -1.38
CA ALA A 149 -10.97 -1.51 -2.05
C ALA A 149 -9.87 -0.52 -1.68
N ARG A 150 -8.65 -1.01 -1.65
CA ARG A 150 -7.45 -0.22 -1.43
C ARG A 150 -6.33 -0.60 -2.39
N LEU A 151 -5.43 0.33 -2.63
CA LEU A 151 -4.15 0.01 -3.28
C LEU A 151 -3.28 -0.81 -2.29
N LEU A 152 -2.56 -1.81 -2.80
CA LEU A 152 -1.60 -2.63 -2.09
C LEU A 152 -0.28 -2.63 -2.85
N VAL A 153 0.74 -2.00 -2.28
CA VAL A 153 2.13 -1.92 -2.78
C VAL A 153 3.05 -2.34 -1.63
N PRO A 154 3.23 -3.65 -1.40
CA PRO A 154 3.77 -4.16 -0.13
C PRO A 154 5.26 -3.89 0.08
N HIS A 155 6.04 -3.71 -0.98
CA HIS A 155 7.48 -3.46 -0.92
C HIS A 155 7.83 -2.02 -0.51
N LEU A 156 6.85 -1.11 -0.51
CA LEU A 156 6.99 0.26 0.00
C LEU A 156 6.31 0.41 1.36
N TYR A 157 6.66 1.46 2.11
CA TYR A 157 5.94 1.77 3.33
C TYR A 157 4.43 1.93 3.08
N PHE A 158 3.62 1.46 4.01
CA PHE A 158 2.18 1.23 3.84
C PHE A 158 1.34 2.50 3.59
N TRP A 159 1.89 3.71 3.77
CA TRP A 159 1.20 4.93 3.32
C TRP A 159 1.11 5.03 1.79
N LYS A 160 2.01 4.33 1.05
CA LYS A 160 1.95 4.22 -0.42
C LYS A 160 0.77 3.35 -0.89
N SER A 161 0.26 2.49 -0.01
CA SER A 161 -0.92 1.65 -0.24
C SER A 161 -2.20 2.42 0.12
N ALA A 162 -2.65 3.32 -0.75
CA ALA A 162 -3.77 4.23 -0.51
C ALA A 162 -5.08 3.48 -0.21
N LYS A 163 -5.74 3.82 0.92
CA LYS A 163 -7.07 3.34 1.29
C LYS A 163 -8.14 3.95 0.41
N TRP A 164 -9.30 3.30 0.29
CA TRP A 164 -10.46 3.83 -0.42
C TRP A 164 -10.12 4.30 -1.83
N ILE A 165 -9.40 3.46 -2.55
CA ILE A 165 -8.91 3.80 -3.89
C ILE A 165 -10.09 4.07 -4.83
N ARG A 166 -9.98 5.17 -5.59
CA ARG A 166 -10.97 5.57 -6.62
C ARG A 166 -10.34 5.89 -7.96
N GLY A 167 -9.03 6.12 -8.01
CA GLY A 167 -8.40 6.52 -9.26
C GLY A 167 -6.89 6.46 -9.23
N LEU A 168 -6.35 6.36 -10.44
CA LEU A 168 -4.94 6.43 -10.77
C LEU A 168 -4.79 7.44 -11.91
N THR A 169 -3.80 8.34 -11.84
CA THR A 169 -3.50 9.30 -12.90
C THR A 169 -2.04 9.19 -13.29
N MET A 170 -1.77 8.96 -14.56
CA MET A 170 -0.41 8.94 -15.10
C MET A 170 0.21 10.35 -15.04
N MET A 171 1.47 10.45 -14.62
CA MET A 171 2.17 11.73 -14.45
C MET A 171 3.57 11.69 -15.10
N PRO A 172 4.00 12.78 -15.77
CA PRO A 172 5.35 12.89 -16.32
C PRO A 172 6.42 13.07 -15.24
N ASP A 173 6.06 13.70 -14.11
CA ASP A 173 6.95 14.06 -13.01
C ASP A 173 6.47 13.39 -11.71
N ASN A 174 7.40 13.18 -10.76
CA ASN A 174 7.11 12.61 -9.45
C ASN A 174 6.53 13.66 -8.48
N ASP A 175 5.30 14.07 -8.73
CA ASP A 175 4.60 15.03 -7.88
C ASP A 175 4.26 14.46 -6.51
N ALA A 176 4.44 15.25 -5.46
CA ALA A 176 4.23 14.83 -4.09
C ALA A 176 2.75 14.55 -3.79
N GLY A 177 2.46 13.37 -3.22
CA GLY A 177 1.15 13.04 -2.64
C GLY A 177 0.93 13.70 -1.28
N PHE A 178 -0.13 13.28 -0.58
CA PHE A 178 -0.55 13.91 0.68
C PHE A 178 0.56 13.94 1.74
N TRP A 179 1.14 12.79 2.10
CA TRP A 179 2.16 12.75 3.16
C TRP A 179 3.50 13.30 2.71
N GLU A 180 3.86 13.15 1.44
CA GLU A 180 5.08 13.68 0.86
C GLU A 180 5.11 15.22 0.93
N GLN A 181 3.95 15.89 0.78
CA GLN A 181 3.81 17.34 1.01
C GLN A 181 4.05 17.75 2.48
N TYR A 182 3.90 16.81 3.41
CA TYR A 182 4.21 17.00 4.84
C TYR A 182 5.59 16.50 5.26
N GLY A 183 6.48 16.22 4.29
CA GLY A 183 7.88 15.87 4.56
C GLY A 183 8.18 14.38 4.62
N TYR A 184 7.25 13.51 4.21
CA TYR A 184 7.54 12.09 4.02
C TYR A 184 8.36 11.89 2.74
N HIS A 185 9.12 10.80 2.70
CA HIS A 185 9.97 10.49 1.56
C HIS A 185 9.15 10.22 0.29
N LEU A 186 9.59 10.69 -0.89
CA LEU A 186 8.87 10.50 -2.15
C LEU A 186 8.72 9.03 -2.54
N TYR A 187 9.71 8.18 -2.24
CA TYR A 187 9.70 6.77 -2.60
C TYR A 187 9.18 5.89 -1.44
N GLY A 188 9.85 5.92 -0.28
CA GLY A 188 9.38 5.22 0.91
C GLY A 188 9.78 3.76 1.01
N ASP A 189 11.03 3.42 0.66
CA ASP A 189 11.59 2.07 0.84
C ASP A 189 11.82 1.77 2.34
N PRO A 190 11.16 0.75 2.91
CA PRO A 190 11.32 0.40 4.31
C PRO A 190 12.72 -0.15 4.64
N TRP A 191 13.41 -0.78 3.70
CA TRP A 191 14.73 -1.35 3.90
C TRP A 191 15.84 -0.30 3.93
N LYS A 192 15.59 0.88 3.32
CA LYS A 192 16.46 2.06 3.37
C LYS A 192 16.06 3.06 4.45
N GLU A 193 15.01 2.74 5.23
CA GLU A 193 14.39 3.63 6.22
C GLU A 193 13.97 5.00 5.63
N GLU A 194 13.51 5.02 4.39
CA GLU A 194 13.05 6.21 3.68
C GLU A 194 11.70 6.71 4.22
N ARG A 195 11.71 7.22 5.48
CA ARG A 195 10.52 7.72 6.18
C ARG A 195 10.26 9.18 5.87
N TYR A 196 11.32 9.98 5.94
CA TYR A 196 11.29 11.44 5.79
C TYR A 196 12.47 11.89 4.93
N TRP A 197 12.39 13.15 4.50
CA TRP A 197 13.49 13.82 3.75
C TRP A 197 14.77 13.94 4.58
#